data_fffc9901bec582b6ee714cf180dc1b98
#
_entry.id   fffc9901bec582b6ee714cf180dc1b98
#
_cell.length_a   1.000
_cell.length_b   1.000
_cell.length_c   1.000
_cell.angle_alpha   90.00
_cell.angle_beta   90.00
_cell.angle_gamma   90.00
#
_symmetry.space_group_name_H-M   'P 1'
#
loop_
_entity.id
_entity.type
_entity.pdbx_description
1 polymer ?
#
loop_
_entity_poly.entity_id
_entity_poly.type
_entity_poly.pdbx_seq_one_letter_code
_entity_poly.pdbx_strand_id
1 'polypeptide(L)'
;MTGDEFASLLGDFTLSAESGAGARFASHFTEDAVYHDYIYGPHQGRADIAHMMQNLFHRDATDYRWEMFDPVFDGRQGYAWSLSSCTSTIPQFKGRRVVIDGMSRFVLRDGLIAEYRESVNGGVAMAQLGVGPERMAKVFKRWTGWLERRPETIDYL
;
A
#
# COMPACT_ATOMS: atom_id res chain seq x y z
N MET A 1 17.04 6.52 14.07
CA MET A 1 17.07 5.80 12.77
C MET A 1 17.82 6.65 11.76
N THR A 2 18.79 6.07 11.08
CA THR A 2 19.53 6.66 9.97
C THR A 2 18.85 6.34 8.63
N GLY A 3 19.35 6.91 7.52
CA GLY A 3 18.86 6.57 6.18
C GLY A 3 19.08 5.09 5.81
N ASP A 4 20.23 4.52 6.20
CA ASP A 4 20.52 3.10 5.95
C ASP A 4 19.63 2.16 6.78
N GLU A 5 19.34 2.52 8.03
CA GLU A 5 18.38 1.79 8.85
C GLU A 5 16.96 1.86 8.29
N PHE A 6 16.58 3.02 7.72
CA PHE A 6 15.30 3.16 7.03
C PHE A 6 15.25 2.29 5.75
N ALA A 7 16.30 2.30 4.94
CA ALA A 7 16.38 1.43 3.77
C ALA A 7 16.28 -0.07 4.15
N SER A 8 16.92 -0.48 5.24
CA SER A 8 16.79 -1.84 5.76
C SER A 8 15.36 -2.17 6.22
N LEU A 9 14.70 -1.24 6.92
CA LEU A 9 13.29 -1.38 7.32
C LEU A 9 12.40 -1.59 6.08
N LEU A 10 12.61 -0.85 4.99
CA LEU A 10 11.84 -0.99 3.76
C LEU A 10 12.03 -2.38 3.12
N GLY A 11 13.24 -2.92 3.13
CA GLY A 11 13.52 -4.26 2.65
C GLY A 11 12.76 -5.33 3.43
N ASP A 12 12.79 -5.27 4.75
CA ASP A 12 12.05 -6.21 5.61
C ASP A 12 10.53 -6.05 5.48
N PHE A 13 10.05 -4.81 5.35
CA PHE A 13 8.65 -4.48 5.12
C PHE A 13 8.13 -5.13 3.83
N THR A 14 8.82 -4.95 2.70
CA THR A 14 8.39 -5.51 1.42
C THR A 14 8.46 -7.03 1.41
N LEU A 15 9.53 -7.63 1.95
CA LEU A 15 9.65 -9.10 2.07
C LEU A 15 8.54 -9.70 2.95
N SER A 16 8.15 -9.02 4.02
CA SER A 16 7.04 -9.49 4.86
C SER A 16 5.69 -9.43 4.14
N ALA A 17 5.47 -8.38 3.32
CA ALA A 17 4.29 -8.26 2.48
C ALA A 17 4.22 -9.36 1.41
N GLU A 18 5.32 -9.63 0.72
CA GLU A 18 5.42 -10.70 -0.29
C GLU A 18 5.11 -12.09 0.29
N SER A 19 5.54 -12.34 1.52
CA SER A 19 5.32 -13.62 2.19
C SER A 19 3.88 -13.87 2.65
N GLY A 20 3.05 -12.83 2.73
CA GLY A 20 1.69 -12.90 3.28
C GLY A 20 1.64 -13.12 4.79
N ALA A 21 2.77 -13.06 5.48
CA ALA A 21 2.85 -13.22 6.93
C ALA A 21 2.31 -11.96 7.65
N GLY A 22 0.99 -11.85 7.78
CA GLY A 22 0.32 -10.65 8.29
C GLY A 22 0.85 -10.17 9.65
N ALA A 23 1.11 -11.07 10.59
CA ALA A 23 1.69 -10.71 11.89
C ALA A 23 3.10 -10.12 11.76
N ARG A 24 3.95 -10.68 10.88
CA ARG A 24 5.29 -10.15 10.60
C ARG A 24 5.20 -8.79 9.93
N PHE A 25 4.33 -8.64 8.94
CA PHE A 25 4.10 -7.35 8.28
C PHE A 25 3.66 -6.28 9.30
N ALA A 26 2.67 -6.59 10.11
CA ALA A 26 2.14 -5.68 11.12
C ALA A 26 3.16 -5.34 12.23
N SER A 27 4.17 -6.17 12.47
CA SER A 27 5.21 -5.87 13.48
C SER A 27 6.08 -4.66 13.14
N HIS A 28 6.11 -4.23 11.88
CA HIS A 28 6.78 -2.99 11.46
C HIS A 28 6.04 -1.71 11.90
N PHE A 29 4.81 -1.83 12.37
CA PHE A 29 3.93 -0.70 12.70
C PHE A 29 3.80 -0.49 14.21
N THR A 30 3.47 0.75 14.61
CA THR A 30 3.02 1.03 15.98
C THR A 30 1.64 0.40 16.24
N GLU A 31 1.26 0.23 17.52
CA GLU A 31 -0.04 -0.39 17.89
C GLU A 31 -1.24 0.36 17.32
N ASP A 32 -1.15 1.68 17.24
CA ASP A 32 -2.19 2.61 16.78
C ASP A 32 -1.98 3.10 15.34
N ALA A 33 -1.08 2.46 14.58
CA ALA A 33 -0.72 2.88 13.23
C ALA A 33 -1.92 2.91 12.27
N VAL A 34 -1.80 3.75 11.25
CA VAL A 34 -2.77 3.78 10.14
C VAL A 34 -2.06 3.42 8.83
N TYR A 35 -2.57 2.41 8.15
CA TYR A 35 -2.18 2.03 6.80
C TYR A 35 -3.25 2.51 5.82
N HIS A 36 -2.93 3.50 4.99
CA HIS A 36 -3.84 3.98 3.95
C HIS A 36 -3.61 3.20 2.66
N ASP A 37 -4.38 2.13 2.49
CA ASP A 37 -4.38 1.37 1.25
C ASP A 37 -5.21 2.07 0.17
N TYR A 38 -4.70 2.04 -1.05
CA TYR A 38 -5.35 2.72 -2.18
C TYR A 38 -6.60 1.98 -2.69
N ILE A 39 -6.66 0.67 -2.51
CA ILE A 39 -7.73 -0.21 -3.04
C ILE A 39 -8.78 -0.48 -1.98
N TYR A 40 -8.35 -0.90 -0.79
CA TYR A 40 -9.23 -1.35 0.30
C TYR A 40 -9.61 -0.22 1.26
N GLY A 41 -8.83 0.87 1.28
CA GLY A 41 -9.03 2.01 2.17
C GLY A 41 -8.16 1.95 3.42
N PRO A 42 -8.42 2.79 4.43
CA PRO A 42 -7.59 2.85 5.63
C PRO A 42 -7.83 1.65 6.57
N HIS A 43 -6.74 1.13 7.12
CA HIS A 43 -6.70 0.09 8.14
C HIS A 43 -6.02 0.64 9.40
N GLN A 44 -6.62 0.47 10.57
CA GLN A 44 -6.14 1.05 11.81
C GLN A 44 -5.75 0.00 12.84
N GLY A 45 -4.51 0.14 13.35
CA GLY A 45 -3.93 -0.75 14.35
C GLY A 45 -3.35 -2.03 13.75
N ARG A 46 -2.39 -2.61 14.48
CA ARG A 46 -1.66 -3.81 14.03
C ARG A 46 -2.56 -4.97 13.64
N ALA A 47 -3.64 -5.21 14.40
CA ALA A 47 -4.53 -6.35 14.14
C ALA A 47 -5.25 -6.21 12.79
N ASP A 48 -5.75 -5.00 12.47
CA ASP A 48 -6.43 -4.73 11.20
C ASP A 48 -5.43 -4.75 10.02
N ILE A 49 -4.22 -4.19 10.21
CA ILE A 49 -3.14 -4.22 9.22
C ILE A 49 -2.71 -5.68 8.93
N ALA A 50 -2.57 -6.52 9.96
CA ALA A 50 -2.26 -7.94 9.79
C ALA A 50 -3.37 -8.66 9.03
N HIS A 51 -4.63 -8.39 9.38
CA HIS A 51 -5.80 -8.96 8.70
C HIS A 51 -5.85 -8.55 7.22
N MET A 52 -5.65 -7.27 6.92
CA MET A 52 -5.58 -6.75 5.55
C MET A 52 -4.55 -7.52 4.72
N MET A 53 -3.32 -7.60 5.20
CA MET A 53 -2.25 -8.28 4.47
C MET A 53 -2.56 -9.75 4.22
N GLN A 54 -2.97 -10.48 5.25
CA GLN A 54 -3.19 -11.91 5.17
C GLN A 54 -4.48 -12.30 4.45
N ASN A 55 -5.58 -11.55 4.67
CA ASN A 55 -6.93 -11.97 4.29
C ASN A 55 -7.54 -11.14 3.15
N LEU A 56 -6.94 -10.01 2.77
CA LEU A 56 -7.37 -9.22 1.61
C LEU A 56 -6.34 -9.33 0.49
N PHE A 57 -5.10 -8.92 0.70
CA PHE A 57 -4.06 -8.95 -0.32
C PHE A 57 -3.84 -10.38 -0.83
N HIS A 58 -3.49 -11.31 0.05
CA HIS A 58 -3.20 -12.70 -0.30
C HIS A 58 -4.43 -13.57 -0.59
N ARG A 59 -5.64 -13.03 -0.42
CA ARG A 59 -6.87 -13.60 -1.00
C ARG A 59 -7.00 -13.27 -2.47
N ASP A 60 -6.75 -12.00 -2.82
CA ASP A 60 -7.09 -11.44 -4.14
C ASP A 60 -5.94 -11.54 -5.14
N ALA A 61 -4.71 -11.83 -4.65
CA ALA A 61 -3.56 -12.03 -5.51
C ALA A 61 -2.49 -12.97 -4.91
N THR A 62 -1.58 -13.42 -5.76
CA THR A 62 -0.41 -14.25 -5.44
C THR A 62 0.82 -13.76 -6.19
N ASP A 63 1.96 -14.43 -6.02
CA ASP A 63 3.23 -14.10 -6.69
C ASP A 63 3.62 -12.63 -6.54
N TYR A 64 3.51 -12.13 -5.32
CA TYR A 64 3.89 -10.77 -5.01
C TYR A 64 5.40 -10.55 -5.16
N ARG A 65 5.74 -9.41 -5.76
CA ARG A 65 7.06 -8.82 -5.73
C ARG A 65 6.91 -7.34 -5.44
N TRP A 66 7.63 -6.82 -4.46
CA TRP A 66 7.57 -5.42 -4.07
C TRP A 66 8.96 -4.89 -3.75
N GLU A 67 9.38 -3.88 -4.48
CA GLU A 67 10.67 -3.22 -4.28
C GLU A 67 10.47 -1.72 -4.03
N MET A 68 11.33 -1.17 -3.18
CA MET A 68 11.39 0.25 -2.88
C MET A 68 12.76 0.80 -3.30
N PHE A 69 12.75 1.87 -4.07
CA PHE A 69 13.93 2.49 -4.66
C PHE A 69 14.13 3.89 -4.11
N ASP A 70 15.40 4.33 -4.08
CA ASP A 70 15.82 5.69 -3.77
C ASP A 70 15.19 6.23 -2.46
N PRO A 71 15.27 5.49 -1.33
CA PRO A 71 14.66 5.92 -0.09
C PRO A 71 15.32 7.19 0.44
N VAL A 72 14.50 8.15 0.86
CA VAL A 72 14.93 9.35 1.57
C VAL A 72 14.26 9.41 2.93
N PHE A 73 14.99 9.86 3.95
CA PHE A 73 14.51 9.90 5.34
C PHE A 73 15.07 11.12 6.06
N ASP A 74 14.21 11.89 6.73
CA ASP A 74 14.56 13.13 7.43
C ASP A 74 14.71 12.96 8.97
N GLY A 75 14.62 11.72 9.46
CA GLY A 75 14.60 11.40 10.91
C GLY A 75 13.20 11.15 11.46
N ARG A 76 12.13 11.54 10.75
CA ARG A 76 10.74 11.34 11.13
C ARG A 76 9.88 10.81 9.98
N GLN A 77 10.10 11.30 8.77
CA GLN A 77 9.35 10.91 7.59
C GLN A 77 10.30 10.33 6.55
N GLY A 78 9.83 9.33 5.85
CA GLY A 78 10.55 8.74 4.74
C GLY A 78 9.66 8.57 3.52
N TYR A 79 10.30 8.56 2.36
CA TYR A 79 9.67 8.35 1.06
C TYR A 79 10.52 7.38 0.25
N ALA A 80 9.87 6.60 -0.60
CA ALA A 80 10.55 5.75 -1.56
C ALA A 80 9.70 5.61 -2.83
N TRP A 81 10.36 5.48 -3.97
CA TRP A 81 9.70 5.03 -5.18
C TRP A 81 9.35 3.55 -5.03
N SER A 82 8.11 3.20 -5.32
CA SER A 82 7.57 1.87 -5.12
C SER A 82 7.24 1.22 -6.45
N LEU A 83 7.70 -0.01 -6.64
CA LEU A 83 7.31 -0.86 -7.75
C LEU A 83 6.86 -2.21 -7.20
N SER A 84 5.60 -2.55 -7.44
CA SER A 84 5.04 -3.82 -7.02
C SER A 84 4.39 -4.58 -8.17
N SER A 85 4.32 -5.89 -8.04
CA SER A 85 3.61 -6.72 -8.99
C SER A 85 2.97 -7.92 -8.29
N CYS A 86 1.87 -8.40 -8.85
CA CYS A 86 1.17 -9.60 -8.37
C CYS A 86 0.37 -10.27 -9.50
N THR A 87 -0.04 -11.51 -9.27
CA THR A 87 -0.93 -12.27 -10.15
C THR A 87 -2.30 -12.38 -9.52
N SER A 88 -3.34 -11.89 -10.19
CA SER A 88 -4.70 -11.89 -9.66
C SER A 88 -5.25 -13.31 -9.46
N THR A 89 -5.86 -13.55 -8.31
CA THR A 89 -6.65 -14.74 -8.00
C THR A 89 -8.16 -14.50 -8.09
N ILE A 90 -8.56 -13.23 -8.29
CA ILE A 90 -9.97 -12.85 -8.44
C ILE A 90 -10.55 -13.58 -9.66
N PRO A 91 -11.67 -14.32 -9.53
CA PRO A 91 -12.18 -15.22 -10.60
C PRO A 91 -12.28 -14.57 -11.98
N GLN A 92 -12.74 -13.33 -12.05
CA GLN A 92 -12.93 -12.58 -13.31
C GLN A 92 -11.60 -12.17 -13.97
N PHE A 93 -10.51 -12.11 -13.20
CA PHE A 93 -9.20 -11.60 -13.62
C PHE A 93 -8.08 -12.61 -13.36
N LYS A 94 -8.44 -13.86 -13.03
CA LYS A 94 -7.51 -14.90 -12.60
C LYS A 94 -6.36 -15.08 -13.61
N GLY A 95 -5.14 -15.13 -13.08
CA GLY A 95 -3.92 -15.33 -13.83
C GLY A 95 -3.38 -14.07 -14.54
N ARG A 96 -4.06 -12.94 -14.47
CA ARG A 96 -3.54 -11.69 -15.02
C ARG A 96 -2.48 -11.10 -14.11
N ARG A 97 -1.33 -10.76 -14.69
CA ARG A 97 -0.24 -10.09 -14.02
C ARG A 97 -0.49 -8.59 -13.98
N VAL A 98 -0.25 -7.97 -12.82
CA VAL A 98 -0.36 -6.53 -12.62
C VAL A 98 0.97 -6.00 -12.15
N VAL A 99 1.39 -4.86 -12.68
CA VAL A 99 2.54 -4.08 -12.22
C VAL A 99 2.04 -2.71 -11.83
N ILE A 100 2.39 -2.26 -10.64
CA ILE A 100 1.96 -0.98 -10.07
C ILE A 100 3.20 -0.19 -9.65
N ASP A 101 3.28 1.05 -10.09
CA ASP A 101 4.27 2.01 -9.64
C ASP A 101 3.65 3.13 -8.83
N GLY A 102 4.44 3.78 -8.00
CA GLY A 102 3.99 4.91 -7.21
C GLY A 102 5.00 5.39 -6.19
N MET A 103 4.54 6.27 -5.31
CA MET A 103 5.31 6.78 -4.19
C MET A 103 4.70 6.31 -2.87
N SER A 104 5.57 5.87 -1.97
CA SER A 104 5.20 5.50 -0.61
C SER A 104 5.74 6.52 0.39
N ARG A 105 4.89 6.93 1.33
CA ARG A 105 5.24 7.81 2.45
C ARG A 105 5.11 7.06 3.76
N PHE A 106 6.10 7.21 4.61
CA PHE A 106 6.18 6.62 5.93
C PHE A 106 6.35 7.73 6.98
N VAL A 107 5.55 7.71 8.03
CA VAL A 107 5.80 8.49 9.25
C VAL A 107 6.22 7.52 10.33
N LEU A 108 7.39 7.77 10.96
CA LEU A 108 7.95 6.88 11.96
C LEU A 108 7.84 7.49 13.36
N ARG A 109 7.64 6.60 14.34
CA ARG A 109 7.65 6.90 15.76
C ARG A 109 8.36 5.74 16.47
N ASP A 110 9.43 6.05 17.20
CA ASP A 110 10.22 5.06 17.97
C ASP A 110 10.72 3.87 17.12
N GLY A 111 11.12 4.15 15.87
CA GLY A 111 11.64 3.14 14.95
C GLY A 111 10.58 2.29 14.25
N LEU A 112 9.29 2.54 14.51
CA LEU A 112 8.15 1.84 13.90
C LEU A 112 7.33 2.78 13.03
N ILE A 113 6.63 2.23 12.04
CA ILE A 113 5.75 2.97 11.14
C ILE A 113 4.46 3.34 11.90
N ALA A 114 4.23 4.63 12.10
CA ALA A 114 3.00 5.16 12.70
C ALA A 114 1.93 5.47 11.63
N GLU A 115 2.36 5.84 10.43
CA GLU A 115 1.46 6.05 9.29
C GLU A 115 2.16 5.61 8.00
N TYR A 116 1.46 4.86 7.20
CA TYR A 116 1.82 4.53 5.82
C TYR A 116 0.77 5.08 4.87
N ARG A 117 1.23 5.70 3.80
CA ARG A 117 0.35 6.18 2.71
C ARG A 117 1.05 6.02 1.38
N GLU A 118 0.30 5.61 0.37
CA GLU A 118 0.82 5.49 -0.99
C GLU A 118 0.02 6.34 -1.97
N SER A 119 0.68 6.72 -3.05
CA SER A 119 0.06 7.25 -4.25
C SER A 119 0.50 6.39 -5.43
N VAL A 120 -0.39 5.55 -5.91
CA VAL A 120 -0.11 4.56 -6.95
C VAL A 120 -0.97 4.78 -8.19
N ASN A 121 -0.53 4.27 -9.32
CA ASN A 121 -1.27 4.35 -10.58
C ASN A 121 -2.33 3.22 -10.70
N GLY A 122 -3.34 3.29 -9.85
CA GLY A 122 -4.41 2.29 -9.79
C GLY A 122 -5.23 2.16 -11.08
N GLY A 123 -5.29 3.23 -11.90
CA GLY A 123 -5.94 3.19 -13.21
C GLY A 123 -5.22 2.26 -14.19
N VAL A 124 -3.89 2.33 -14.22
CA VAL A 124 -3.07 1.42 -15.04
C VAL A 124 -3.20 -0.02 -14.54
N ALA A 125 -3.21 -0.25 -13.23
CA ALA A 125 -3.43 -1.58 -12.66
C ALA A 125 -4.78 -2.18 -13.12
N MET A 126 -5.85 -1.40 -13.06
CA MET A 126 -7.18 -1.84 -13.53
C MET A 126 -7.21 -2.12 -15.03
N ALA A 127 -6.49 -1.33 -15.84
CA ALA A 127 -6.38 -1.56 -17.28
C ALA A 127 -5.64 -2.89 -17.58
N GLN A 128 -4.56 -3.19 -16.86
CA GLN A 128 -3.84 -4.48 -16.97
C GLN A 128 -4.73 -5.67 -16.58
N LEU A 129 -5.59 -5.50 -15.57
CA LEU A 129 -6.61 -6.49 -15.21
C LEU A 129 -7.72 -6.61 -16.27
N GLY A 130 -7.84 -5.65 -17.20
CA GLY A 130 -8.92 -5.59 -18.18
C GLY A 130 -10.28 -5.27 -17.55
N VAL A 131 -10.27 -4.42 -16.53
CA VAL A 131 -11.51 -3.90 -15.94
C VAL A 131 -12.20 -3.00 -16.94
N GLY A 132 -13.50 -3.25 -17.19
CA GLY A 132 -14.27 -2.45 -18.12
C GLY A 132 -14.49 -0.99 -17.66
N PRO A 133 -14.69 -0.06 -18.60
CA PRO A 133 -14.73 1.38 -18.32
C PRO A 133 -15.79 1.78 -17.30
N GLU A 134 -16.97 1.19 -17.34
CA GLU A 134 -18.05 1.48 -16.38
C GLU A 134 -17.67 1.12 -14.94
N ARG A 135 -16.95 0.00 -14.75
CA ARG A 135 -16.48 -0.42 -13.44
C ARG A 135 -15.33 0.48 -12.97
N MET A 136 -14.43 0.86 -13.87
CA MET A 136 -13.38 1.84 -13.59
C MET A 136 -13.97 3.17 -13.13
N ALA A 137 -14.98 3.70 -13.82
CA ALA A 137 -15.66 4.93 -13.44
C ALA A 137 -16.25 4.88 -12.03
N LYS A 138 -16.86 3.74 -11.63
CA LYS A 138 -17.37 3.55 -10.26
C LYS A 138 -16.24 3.56 -9.21
N VAL A 139 -15.10 2.94 -9.51
CA VAL A 139 -13.93 2.95 -8.62
C VAL A 139 -13.38 4.36 -8.49
N PHE A 140 -13.20 5.08 -9.58
CA PHE A 140 -12.70 6.46 -9.57
C PHE A 140 -13.63 7.40 -8.79
N LYS A 141 -14.95 7.26 -8.95
CA LYS A 141 -15.91 8.03 -8.15
C LYS A 141 -15.74 7.77 -6.66
N ARG A 142 -15.50 6.53 -6.24
CA ARG A 142 -15.22 6.20 -4.84
C ARG A 142 -13.91 6.84 -4.36
N TRP A 143 -12.85 6.76 -5.14
CA TRP A 143 -11.54 7.37 -4.80
C TRP A 143 -11.63 8.89 -4.75
N THR A 144 -12.36 9.53 -5.67
CA THR A 144 -12.67 10.96 -5.60
C THR A 144 -13.32 11.31 -4.26
N GLY A 145 -14.36 10.60 -3.86
CA GLY A 145 -15.01 10.83 -2.57
C GLY A 145 -14.12 10.58 -1.34
N TRP A 146 -13.11 9.71 -1.45
CA TRP A 146 -12.11 9.57 -0.38
C TRP A 146 -11.15 10.75 -0.35
N LEU A 147 -10.71 11.25 -1.50
CA LEU A 147 -9.86 12.43 -1.60
C LEU A 147 -10.58 13.67 -1.04
N GLU A 148 -11.81 13.90 -1.45
CA GLU A 148 -12.63 15.06 -1.02
C GLU A 148 -12.89 15.09 0.50
N ARG A 149 -12.88 13.93 1.16
CA ARG A 149 -13.06 13.83 2.63
C ARG A 149 -11.78 14.00 3.44
N ARG A 150 -10.64 14.16 2.81
CA ARG A 150 -9.39 14.40 3.54
C ARG A 150 -9.39 15.81 4.12
N PRO A 151 -8.95 16.00 5.37
CA PRO A 151 -8.85 17.36 5.96
C PRO A 151 -8.01 18.32 5.12
N GLU A 152 -6.98 17.80 4.47
CA GLU A 152 -6.05 18.61 3.66
C GLU A 152 -6.68 19.17 2.38
N THR A 153 -7.83 18.65 1.95
CA THR A 153 -8.49 19.09 0.70
C THR A 153 -9.55 20.17 0.90
N ILE A 154 -9.85 20.55 2.15
CA ILE A 154 -10.97 21.45 2.49
C ILE A 154 -10.85 22.81 1.82
N ASP A 155 -9.63 23.32 1.65
CA ASP A 155 -9.37 24.61 1.03
C ASP A 155 -9.20 24.55 -0.51
N TYR A 156 -9.36 23.37 -1.10
CA TYR A 156 -9.22 23.12 -2.54
C TYR A 156 -10.54 22.79 -3.24
N LEU A 157 -11.60 22.64 -2.49
CA LEU A 157 -12.96 22.32 -2.97
C LEU A 157 -13.87 23.54 -2.77
#